data_d282afdadcb2a9242d268eda9af96271
#
_entry.id   d282afdadcb2a9242d268eda9af96271
#
_cell.length_a   1.000
_cell.length_b   1.000
_cell.length_c   1.000
_cell.angle_alpha   90.00
_cell.angle_beta   90.00
_cell.angle_gamma   90.00
#
_symmetry.space_group_name_H-M   'P 1'
#
loop_
_entity.id
_entity.type
_entity.pdbx_description
1 polymer ?
#
loop_
_entity_poly.entity_id
_entity_poly.type
_entity_poly.pdbx_seq_one_letter_code
_entity_poly.pdbx_strand_id
1 'polypeptide(L)'
;MTEIVMSQTPPILHGPSDKEKKYDRQLRLWAASGQAALESANILLVNSGSGTVGVETLKNLVLPGIGRFAIVDEAVVKNADLGVNFFLDETCLGKLRSKCCTELLQELNPDVQGEWFPKQQGPVELDQVLLESPTYTLIMYTMPISSKDLAALEEYGREHHTPLIAIHSAGFYSYFSIKLPGTFPIVDTHPEAERTIDLRLTKPWPELAQFAEEMTKDMDQLDDHEHGHLPYVVLLLHYLEKWKEAHDGKLPTEYKAKLEFREMVAKSARINNPEGGEENFQEAVAAVNRNIKEYTLESTLAEVFAHEASGNVDAKSSFWVIARAIKEFYQNYGCLPLPGGLPDMKAQSSVYVKLQGLYKAKARKDAQEVLEIARSLSAGGDVDSAEVELFCKNASFVKLVNATTGDQDLSKVFEEQKANDSLAEVTMIPLSLLPIYLALSATTHEPRASVNQIKARARSRLPAAADDMRVSQACEEEAIKIITKQYIPIDNTCIFDGIASRCQ
;
A
#
# COMPACT_ATOMS: atom_id res chain seq x y z
N MET A 1 -4.27 -13.02 -44.61
CA MET A 1 -2.87 -12.61 -44.40
C MET A 1 -2.84 -11.11 -44.24
N THR A 2 -2.05 -10.66 -43.22
CA THR A 2 -1.74 -9.26 -42.95
C THR A 2 -2.88 -8.40 -42.44
N GLU A 3 -2.90 -8.23 -41.11
CA GLU A 3 -3.11 -6.97 -40.40
C GLU A 3 -3.34 -7.18 -38.90
N ILE A 4 -2.47 -7.96 -38.23
CA ILE A 4 -2.39 -7.97 -36.76
C ILE A 4 -0.96 -7.61 -36.34
N VAL A 5 -0.51 -6.51 -36.87
CA VAL A 5 0.73 -5.88 -36.38
C VAL A 5 0.47 -4.40 -36.40
N MET A 6 -0.18 -3.88 -35.42
CA MET A 6 -0.15 -2.44 -35.10
C MET A 6 -0.85 -2.16 -33.77
N SER A 7 -0.28 -2.61 -32.68
CA SER A 7 -0.27 -1.80 -31.46
C SER A 7 1.09 -2.00 -30.78
N GLN A 8 2.14 -1.83 -31.55
CA GLN A 8 3.39 -1.42 -30.94
C GLN A 8 3.13 -0.01 -30.45
N THR A 9 3.31 0.21 -29.16
CA THR A 9 3.58 1.54 -28.61
C THR A 9 4.51 2.23 -29.59
N PRO A 10 4.19 3.45 -30.08
CA PRO A 10 5.10 4.14 -30.98
C PRO A 10 6.48 4.13 -30.33
N PRO A 11 7.55 3.89 -31.09
CA PRO A 11 8.90 3.86 -30.52
C PRO A 11 9.07 5.18 -29.76
N ILE A 12 9.55 5.08 -28.51
CA ILE A 12 9.87 6.25 -27.68
C ILE A 12 10.91 7.03 -28.48
N LEU A 13 10.48 8.08 -29.16
CA LEU A 13 11.32 8.93 -30.03
C LEU A 13 12.38 9.70 -29.24
N HIS A 14 12.17 9.81 -27.91
CA HIS A 14 13.11 10.38 -26.95
C HIS A 14 13.30 9.37 -25.82
N GLY A 15 14.55 9.08 -25.46
CA GLY A 15 14.87 8.27 -24.28
C GLY A 15 14.27 8.89 -23.01
N PRO A 16 14.27 8.18 -21.88
CA PRO A 16 13.72 8.68 -20.63
C PRO A 16 14.36 10.03 -20.27
N SER A 17 13.54 10.96 -19.79
CA SER A 17 13.99 12.25 -19.29
C SER A 17 14.97 12.08 -18.14
N ASP A 18 15.75 13.10 -17.82
CA ASP A 18 16.70 13.04 -16.70
C ASP A 18 15.97 12.80 -15.36
N LYS A 19 14.76 13.31 -15.23
CA LYS A 19 13.89 13.08 -14.08
C LYS A 19 13.44 11.61 -14.01
N GLU A 20 13.01 11.01 -15.11
CA GLU A 20 12.65 9.59 -15.16
C GLU A 20 13.86 8.68 -14.89
N LYS A 21 15.05 9.06 -15.32
CA LYS A 21 16.29 8.35 -14.96
C LYS A 21 16.60 8.48 -13.47
N LYS A 22 16.44 9.67 -12.90
CA LYS A 22 16.68 9.95 -11.47
C LYS A 22 15.77 9.12 -10.58
N TYR A 23 14.50 8.99 -10.93
CA TYR A 23 13.48 8.31 -10.16
C TYR A 23 13.04 6.94 -10.74
N ASP A 24 13.85 6.31 -11.59
CA ASP A 24 13.49 5.05 -12.28
C ASP A 24 13.06 3.93 -11.30
N ARG A 25 13.73 3.78 -10.16
CA ARG A 25 13.39 2.77 -9.17
C ARG A 25 12.06 3.05 -8.46
N GLN A 26 11.82 4.30 -8.12
CA GLN A 26 10.58 4.76 -7.52
C GLN A 26 9.41 4.58 -8.48
N LEU A 27 9.59 4.96 -9.75
CA LEU A 27 8.58 4.76 -10.78
C LEU A 27 8.21 3.28 -10.98
N ARG A 28 9.12 2.35 -10.72
CA ARG A 28 8.83 0.91 -10.74
C ARG A 28 8.06 0.44 -9.51
N LEU A 29 8.19 1.11 -8.37
CA LEU A 29 7.50 0.74 -7.12
C LEU A 29 6.08 1.29 -7.08
N TRP A 30 5.90 2.60 -7.25
CA TRP A 30 4.60 3.25 -7.08
C TRP A 30 4.07 3.97 -8.33
N ALA A 31 4.63 3.63 -9.49
CA ALA A 31 4.25 4.17 -10.80
C ALA A 31 4.34 5.70 -10.89
N ALA A 32 3.96 6.25 -12.04
CA ALA A 32 4.00 7.69 -12.28
C ALA A 32 3.02 8.48 -11.38
N SER A 33 1.86 7.88 -11.08
CA SER A 33 0.85 8.50 -10.22
C SER A 33 1.32 8.66 -8.77
N GLY A 34 1.96 7.63 -8.21
CA GLY A 34 2.54 7.71 -6.87
C GLY A 34 3.71 8.70 -6.81
N GLN A 35 4.56 8.75 -7.84
CA GLN A 35 5.63 9.75 -7.93
C GLN A 35 5.06 11.18 -8.03
N ALA A 36 4.02 11.39 -8.82
CA ALA A 36 3.34 12.69 -8.91
C ALA A 36 2.71 13.10 -7.57
N ALA A 37 2.14 12.15 -6.83
CA ALA A 37 1.62 12.41 -5.50
C ALA A 37 2.72 12.86 -4.52
N LEU A 38 3.91 12.22 -4.54
CA LEU A 38 5.07 12.65 -3.76
C LEU A 38 5.52 14.06 -4.16
N GLU A 39 5.66 14.34 -5.44
CA GLU A 39 6.08 15.63 -5.96
C GLU A 39 5.10 16.78 -5.65
N SER A 40 3.84 16.47 -5.43
CA SER A 40 2.83 17.42 -4.98
C SER A 40 2.73 17.53 -3.46
N ALA A 41 3.37 16.64 -2.70
CA ALA A 41 3.29 16.63 -1.25
C ALA A 41 3.96 17.85 -0.62
N ASN A 42 3.32 18.39 0.43
CA ASN A 42 3.83 19.44 1.28
C ASN A 42 3.86 18.93 2.73
N ILE A 43 5.04 18.77 3.31
CA ILE A 43 5.23 18.10 4.60
C ILE A 43 5.66 19.10 5.65
N LEU A 44 4.99 19.09 6.80
CA LEU A 44 5.43 19.81 7.99
C LEU A 44 6.13 18.85 8.94
N LEU A 45 7.33 19.21 9.39
CA LEU A 45 8.03 18.59 10.52
C LEU A 45 8.06 19.57 11.70
N VAL A 46 7.32 19.25 12.76
CA VAL A 46 7.47 19.94 14.06
C VAL A 46 8.50 19.15 14.88
N ASN A 47 9.71 19.66 14.92
CA ASN A 47 10.88 18.95 15.44
C ASN A 47 11.22 19.42 16.86
N SER A 48 11.57 18.48 17.72
CA SER A 48 11.90 18.76 19.12
C SER A 48 12.95 17.78 19.65
N GLY A 49 13.33 17.91 20.92
CA GLY A 49 14.33 17.04 21.56
C GLY A 49 15.68 17.10 20.87
N SER A 50 16.30 15.95 20.58
CA SER A 50 17.54 15.87 19.79
C SER A 50 17.33 16.31 18.34
N GLY A 51 16.12 16.18 17.85
CA GLY A 51 15.72 16.56 16.50
C GLY A 51 16.22 15.64 15.39
N THR A 52 16.97 14.60 15.71
CA THR A 52 17.65 13.75 14.73
C THR A 52 16.67 12.88 13.97
N VAL A 53 15.80 12.13 14.66
CA VAL A 53 14.89 11.19 14.02
C VAL A 53 13.92 11.87 13.05
N GLY A 54 13.43 13.06 13.41
CA GLY A 54 12.56 13.85 12.52
C GLY A 54 13.26 14.27 11.23
N VAL A 55 14.50 14.77 11.35
CA VAL A 55 15.29 15.19 10.18
C VAL A 55 15.71 14.01 9.32
N GLU A 56 16.10 12.88 9.94
CA GLU A 56 16.42 11.64 9.21
C GLU A 56 15.20 11.08 8.46
N THR A 57 14.02 11.12 9.08
CA THR A 57 12.77 10.74 8.39
C THR A 57 12.52 11.66 7.20
N LEU A 58 12.65 12.97 7.42
CA LEU A 58 12.42 13.95 6.34
C LEU A 58 13.44 13.80 5.21
N LYS A 59 14.71 13.48 5.50
CA LYS A 59 15.72 13.16 4.48
C LYS A 59 15.24 12.05 3.53
N ASN A 60 14.69 10.99 4.10
CA ASN A 60 14.22 9.85 3.34
C ASN A 60 13.00 10.18 2.45
N LEU A 61 12.28 11.28 2.77
CA LEU A 61 11.20 11.81 1.93
C LEU A 61 11.72 12.83 0.89
N VAL A 62 12.76 13.59 1.22
CA VAL A 62 13.41 14.53 0.30
C VAL A 62 14.10 13.78 -0.85
N LEU A 63 14.78 12.68 -0.55
CA LEU A 63 15.50 11.89 -1.57
C LEU A 63 14.59 11.37 -2.69
N PRO A 64 13.40 10.78 -2.45
CA PRO A 64 12.46 10.38 -3.49
C PRO A 64 11.71 11.53 -4.15
N GLY A 65 11.92 12.78 -3.72
CA GLY A 65 11.44 13.95 -4.42
C GLY A 65 10.05 14.42 -4.03
N ILE A 66 9.79 14.59 -2.73
CA ILE A 66 8.61 15.34 -2.29
C ILE A 66 8.65 16.78 -2.85
N GLY A 67 7.48 17.41 -2.99
CA GLY A 67 7.43 18.77 -3.55
C GLY A 67 8.00 19.82 -2.60
N ARG A 68 7.54 19.80 -1.35
CA ARG A 68 7.87 20.82 -0.36
C ARG A 68 7.97 20.23 1.05
N PHE A 69 8.74 20.91 1.90
CA PHE A 69 8.71 20.68 3.33
C PHE A 69 8.95 21.95 4.14
N ALA A 70 8.49 21.96 5.37
CA ALA A 70 8.81 22.99 6.35
C ALA A 70 9.28 22.33 7.65
N ILE A 71 10.30 22.91 8.31
CA ILE A 71 10.78 22.49 9.61
C ILE A 71 10.49 23.58 10.64
N VAL A 72 9.72 23.24 11.66
CA VAL A 72 9.52 24.05 12.86
C VAL A 72 10.42 23.48 13.96
N ASP A 73 11.45 24.22 14.35
CA ASP A 73 12.40 23.83 15.41
C ASP A 73 13.07 25.07 15.99
N GLU A 74 12.75 25.41 17.23
CA GLU A 74 13.27 26.57 17.95
C GLU A 74 14.71 26.40 18.43
N ALA A 75 15.24 25.18 18.38
CA ALA A 75 16.55 24.88 18.93
C ALA A 75 17.68 25.58 18.15
N VAL A 76 18.69 25.98 18.91
CA VAL A 76 19.96 26.45 18.39
C VAL A 76 20.95 25.29 18.44
N VAL A 77 21.73 25.10 17.39
CA VAL A 77 22.73 24.04 17.31
C VAL A 77 23.78 24.14 18.37
N LYS A 78 24.01 23.06 19.11
CA LYS A 78 24.97 22.90 20.18
C LYS A 78 25.96 21.78 19.84
N ASN A 79 27.08 21.71 20.57
CA ASN A 79 28.08 20.63 20.40
C ASN A 79 27.47 19.23 20.55
N ALA A 80 26.45 19.06 21.40
CA ALA A 80 25.78 17.78 21.58
C ALA A 80 25.00 17.33 20.29
N ASP A 81 24.53 18.26 19.48
CA ASP A 81 23.80 17.98 18.28
C ASP A 81 24.72 17.43 17.17
N LEU A 82 25.99 17.88 17.11
CA LEU A 82 26.99 17.45 16.13
C LEU A 82 27.31 15.95 16.23
N GLY A 83 27.16 15.37 17.40
CA GLY A 83 27.46 13.96 17.63
C GLY A 83 26.33 13.00 17.25
N VAL A 84 25.13 13.52 17.02
CA VAL A 84 23.93 12.71 16.79
C VAL A 84 23.17 13.07 15.51
N ASN A 85 23.35 14.26 14.98
CA ASN A 85 22.69 14.72 13.75
C ASN A 85 23.70 14.81 12.61
N PHE A 86 23.63 13.89 11.66
CA PHE A 86 24.53 13.81 10.51
C PHE A 86 24.56 15.08 9.63
N PHE A 87 23.48 15.86 9.64
CA PHE A 87 23.35 17.07 8.84
C PHE A 87 23.96 18.32 9.48
N LEU A 88 24.58 18.22 10.66
CA LEU A 88 25.11 19.37 11.37
C LEU A 88 26.62 19.22 11.53
N ASP A 89 27.32 20.31 11.27
CA ASP A 89 28.75 20.43 11.46
C ASP A 89 29.10 21.65 12.34
N GLU A 90 30.37 21.85 12.57
CA GLU A 90 30.87 22.96 13.42
C GLU A 90 30.45 24.34 12.90
N THR A 91 30.20 24.50 11.57
CA THR A 91 29.77 25.77 10.97
C THR A 91 28.32 26.11 11.36
N CYS A 92 27.55 25.15 11.79
CA CYS A 92 26.15 25.28 12.23
C CYS A 92 26.05 25.78 13.70
N LEU A 93 27.11 25.69 14.49
CA LEU A 93 27.08 26.07 15.93
C LEU A 93 26.53 27.48 16.13
N GLY A 94 25.59 27.58 17.08
CA GLY A 94 24.94 28.84 17.42
C GLY A 94 23.88 29.34 16.42
N LYS A 95 23.65 28.64 15.32
CA LYS A 95 22.58 28.94 14.36
C LYS A 95 21.31 28.18 14.69
N LEU A 96 20.18 28.58 14.11
CA LEU A 96 18.92 27.85 14.20
C LEU A 96 19.07 26.46 13.57
N ARG A 97 18.70 25.41 14.31
CA ARG A 97 18.77 24.02 13.86
C ARG A 97 17.84 23.78 12.67
N SER A 98 16.62 24.32 12.72
CA SER A 98 15.67 24.28 11.58
C SER A 98 16.28 24.81 10.29
N LYS A 99 16.98 25.95 10.36
CA LYS A 99 17.62 26.58 9.18
C LYS A 99 18.73 25.67 8.64
N CYS A 100 19.67 25.25 9.48
CA CYS A 100 20.81 24.43 9.04
C CYS A 100 20.35 23.12 8.42
N CYS A 101 19.41 22.43 9.07
CA CYS A 101 18.87 21.18 8.52
C CYS A 101 18.13 21.40 7.18
N THR A 102 17.37 22.48 7.04
CA THR A 102 16.66 22.79 5.79
C THR A 102 17.62 23.02 4.64
N GLU A 103 18.66 23.86 4.85
CA GLU A 103 19.66 24.16 3.83
C GLU A 103 20.37 22.89 3.35
N LEU A 104 20.81 22.03 4.27
CA LEU A 104 21.50 20.77 3.96
C LEU A 104 20.60 19.73 3.31
N LEU A 105 19.32 19.64 3.70
CA LEU A 105 18.35 18.77 3.04
C LEU A 105 18.07 19.20 1.60
N GLN A 106 18.03 20.51 1.31
CA GLN A 106 17.86 21.01 -0.04
C GLN A 106 19.09 20.72 -0.93
N GLU A 107 20.29 20.65 -0.35
CA GLU A 107 21.49 20.24 -1.11
C GLU A 107 21.39 18.78 -1.60
N LEU A 108 20.71 17.89 -0.86
CA LEU A 108 20.52 16.50 -1.26
C LEU A 108 19.61 16.37 -2.49
N ASN A 109 18.61 17.22 -2.58
CA ASN A 109 17.67 17.23 -3.70
C ASN A 109 17.21 18.66 -4.01
N PRO A 110 17.88 19.35 -4.97
CA PRO A 110 17.56 20.75 -5.31
C PRO A 110 16.15 20.95 -5.90
N ASP A 111 15.47 19.88 -6.33
CA ASP A 111 14.12 19.96 -6.85
C ASP A 111 13.07 20.17 -5.73
N VAL A 112 13.45 19.90 -4.47
CA VAL A 112 12.58 20.00 -3.31
C VAL A 112 12.68 21.38 -2.66
N GLN A 113 11.53 21.99 -2.38
CA GLN A 113 11.47 23.31 -1.73
C GLN A 113 11.42 23.16 -0.21
N GLY A 114 12.42 23.71 0.48
CA GLY A 114 12.51 23.70 1.94
C GLY A 114 12.20 25.06 2.57
N GLU A 115 11.51 25.04 3.70
CA GLU A 115 11.25 26.22 4.51
C GLU A 115 11.53 25.90 5.98
N TRP A 116 11.85 26.92 6.80
CA TRP A 116 12.14 26.74 8.21
C TRP A 116 11.48 27.81 9.07
N PHE A 117 11.15 27.46 10.29
CA PHE A 117 10.63 28.34 11.34
C PHE A 117 11.32 28.02 12.68
N PRO A 118 11.61 29.07 13.49
CA PRO A 118 11.38 30.50 13.26
C PRO A 118 12.37 31.09 12.26
N LYS A 119 12.05 32.25 11.67
CA LYS A 119 13.00 32.96 10.80
C LYS A 119 14.12 33.65 11.58
N GLN A 120 13.87 33.94 12.85
CA GLN A 120 14.84 34.50 13.81
C GLN A 120 14.74 33.72 15.13
N GLN A 121 15.80 33.75 15.94
CA GLN A 121 15.78 33.08 17.26
C GLN A 121 14.65 33.62 18.13
N GLY A 122 13.82 32.73 18.63
CA GLY A 122 12.65 33.03 19.46
C GLY A 122 11.60 31.94 19.38
N PRO A 123 10.53 32.07 20.16
CA PRO A 123 9.43 31.14 20.12
C PRO A 123 8.68 31.20 18.79
N VAL A 124 8.09 30.07 18.38
CA VAL A 124 7.25 29.95 17.19
C VAL A 124 5.79 29.87 17.62
N GLU A 125 4.96 30.71 17.06
CA GLU A 125 3.52 30.51 17.16
C GLU A 125 3.08 29.54 16.04
N LEU A 126 2.92 28.26 16.41
CA LEU A 126 2.62 27.19 15.45
C LEU A 126 1.33 27.46 14.66
N ASP A 127 0.32 28.06 15.32
CA ASP A 127 -0.93 28.43 14.68
C ASP A 127 -0.72 29.37 13.48
N GLN A 128 0.23 30.30 13.56
CA GLN A 128 0.56 31.19 12.44
C GLN A 128 1.21 30.42 11.29
N VAL A 129 2.14 29.50 11.61
CA VAL A 129 2.77 28.64 10.58
C VAL A 129 1.73 27.82 9.84
N LEU A 130 0.75 27.26 10.56
CA LEU A 130 -0.34 26.47 9.98
C LEU A 130 -1.28 27.31 9.10
N LEU A 131 -1.51 28.57 9.45
CA LEU A 131 -2.39 29.47 8.70
C LEU A 131 -1.73 30.11 7.47
N GLU A 132 -0.46 30.48 7.58
CA GLU A 132 0.25 31.23 6.54
C GLU A 132 0.86 30.35 5.44
N SER A 133 1.02 29.08 5.71
CA SER A 133 1.62 28.13 4.77
C SER A 133 0.57 27.52 3.83
N PRO A 134 0.99 27.06 2.64
CA PRO A 134 0.13 26.21 1.81
C PRO A 134 -0.29 24.96 2.59
N THR A 135 -1.48 24.44 2.31
CA THR A 135 -2.02 23.28 3.02
C THR A 135 -1.01 22.12 3.06
N TYR A 136 -0.76 21.60 4.25
CA TYR A 136 0.10 20.44 4.44
C TYR A 136 -0.64 19.16 4.09
N THR A 137 0.03 18.27 3.38
CA THR A 137 -0.50 16.95 3.01
C THR A 137 -0.18 15.88 4.06
N LEU A 138 0.83 16.12 4.87
CA LEU A 138 1.27 15.27 5.97
C LEU A 138 1.96 16.15 7.02
N ILE A 139 1.69 15.88 8.29
CA ILE A 139 2.40 16.49 9.41
C ILE A 139 3.11 15.41 10.21
N MET A 140 4.40 15.57 10.41
CA MET A 140 5.20 14.77 11.32
C MET A 140 5.60 15.62 12.51
N TYR A 141 5.59 15.05 13.69
CA TYR A 141 6.07 15.72 14.88
C TYR A 141 6.84 14.79 15.81
N THR A 142 7.91 15.32 16.41
CA THR A 142 8.74 14.56 17.35
C THR A 142 8.40 14.91 18.79
N MET A 143 8.60 13.96 19.68
CA MET A 143 8.41 14.17 21.11
C MET A 143 9.71 14.67 21.78
N PRO A 144 9.60 15.51 22.82
CA PRO A 144 8.40 15.99 23.50
C PRO A 144 7.72 17.15 22.75
N ILE A 145 6.40 17.23 22.82
CA ILE A 145 5.61 18.33 22.27
C ILE A 145 4.73 18.94 23.35
N SER A 146 4.49 20.27 23.29
CA SER A 146 3.58 20.92 24.22
C SER A 146 2.14 20.49 23.97
N SER A 147 1.30 20.46 25.01
CA SER A 147 -0.13 20.15 24.86
C SER A 147 -0.86 21.18 23.97
N LYS A 148 -0.43 22.45 23.98
CA LYS A 148 -0.95 23.51 23.11
C LYS A 148 -0.66 23.17 21.64
N ASP A 149 0.59 22.88 21.31
CA ASP A 149 1.00 22.61 19.95
C ASP A 149 0.36 21.32 19.42
N LEU A 150 0.29 20.28 20.26
CA LEU A 150 -0.37 19.03 19.90
C LEU A 150 -1.85 19.26 19.58
N ALA A 151 -2.55 20.04 20.39
CA ALA A 151 -3.96 20.37 20.14
C ALA A 151 -4.15 21.14 18.82
N ALA A 152 -3.24 22.08 18.51
CA ALA A 152 -3.26 22.82 17.24
C ALA A 152 -3.04 21.90 16.04
N LEU A 153 -2.08 20.96 16.12
CA LEU A 153 -1.83 19.96 15.06
C LEU A 153 -3.03 19.04 14.87
N GLU A 154 -3.65 18.57 15.95
CA GLU A 154 -4.82 17.69 15.88
C GLU A 154 -6.05 18.40 15.32
N GLU A 155 -6.24 19.69 15.65
CA GLU A 155 -7.29 20.51 15.07
C GLU A 155 -7.09 20.70 13.58
N TYR A 156 -5.89 21.12 13.18
CA TYR A 156 -5.52 21.26 11.77
C TYR A 156 -5.72 19.95 10.99
N GLY A 157 -5.25 18.83 11.53
CA GLY A 157 -5.40 17.51 10.91
C GLY A 157 -6.86 17.15 10.66
N ARG A 158 -7.75 17.47 11.60
CA ARG A 158 -9.20 17.23 11.47
C ARG A 158 -9.85 18.15 10.43
N GLU A 159 -9.52 19.46 10.45
CA GLU A 159 -10.13 20.45 9.57
C GLU A 159 -9.69 20.27 8.10
N HIS A 160 -8.41 19.99 7.89
CA HIS A 160 -7.82 19.87 6.56
C HIS A 160 -7.69 18.43 6.07
N HIS A 161 -8.21 17.46 6.82
CA HIS A 161 -8.03 16.03 6.53
C HIS A 161 -6.57 15.62 6.33
N THR A 162 -5.67 16.20 7.14
CA THR A 162 -4.23 15.97 7.07
C THR A 162 -3.82 14.87 8.06
N PRO A 163 -3.20 13.78 7.59
CA PRO A 163 -2.62 12.76 8.47
C PRO A 163 -1.52 13.31 9.37
N LEU A 164 -1.42 12.75 10.58
CA LEU A 164 -0.41 13.09 11.56
C LEU A 164 0.45 11.86 11.87
N ILE A 165 1.77 12.02 11.95
CA ILE A 165 2.70 11.00 12.42
C ILE A 165 3.45 11.55 13.64
N ALA A 166 3.20 10.94 14.81
CA ALA A 166 3.96 11.17 16.01
C ALA A 166 5.18 10.25 16.06
N ILE A 167 6.36 10.80 16.36
CA ILE A 167 7.61 10.05 16.42
C ILE A 167 8.24 10.28 17.80
N HIS A 168 8.54 9.21 18.51
CA HIS A 168 9.23 9.26 19.79
C HIS A 168 10.39 8.28 19.82
N SER A 169 11.58 8.78 20.10
CA SER A 169 12.76 7.94 20.26
C SER A 169 13.52 8.27 21.54
N ALA A 170 14.06 7.24 22.18
CA ALA A 170 14.91 7.34 23.34
C ALA A 170 15.93 6.21 23.32
N GLY A 171 17.17 6.51 22.95
CA GLY A 171 18.22 5.53 22.78
C GLY A 171 17.95 4.57 21.62
N PHE A 172 18.02 3.29 21.90
CA PHE A 172 17.74 2.23 20.92
C PHE A 172 16.26 1.87 20.81
N TYR A 173 15.39 2.55 21.54
CA TYR A 173 13.97 2.30 21.54
C TYR A 173 13.21 3.47 20.96
N SER A 174 12.15 3.16 20.25
CA SER A 174 11.28 4.17 19.68
C SER A 174 9.89 3.62 19.43
N TYR A 175 8.95 4.52 19.26
CA TYR A 175 7.69 4.23 18.63
C TYR A 175 7.28 5.38 17.71
N PHE A 176 6.47 5.07 16.75
CA PHE A 176 5.69 6.07 16.04
C PHE A 176 4.21 5.67 16.04
N SER A 177 3.35 6.66 15.93
CA SER A 177 1.91 6.44 15.79
C SER A 177 1.34 7.30 14.69
N ILE A 178 0.37 6.74 13.97
CA ILE A 178 -0.29 7.39 12.84
C ILE A 178 -1.71 7.75 13.26
N LYS A 179 -2.10 8.98 13.02
CA LYS A 179 -3.46 9.46 13.19
C LYS A 179 -4.01 9.88 11.84
N LEU A 180 -4.88 9.05 11.28
CA LEU A 180 -5.54 9.33 10.01
C LEU A 180 -6.77 10.22 10.26
N PRO A 181 -7.07 11.18 9.38
CA PRO A 181 -8.25 12.03 9.48
C PRO A 181 -9.50 11.31 8.96
N GLY A 182 -10.30 10.72 9.84
CA GLY A 182 -11.52 10.01 9.46
C GLY A 182 -11.27 8.75 8.63
N THR A 183 -12.11 8.48 7.66
CA THR A 183 -11.99 7.33 6.76
C THR A 183 -10.94 7.58 5.67
N PHE A 184 -9.95 6.70 5.59
CA PHE A 184 -8.84 6.82 4.65
C PHE A 184 -8.95 5.74 3.55
N PRO A 185 -9.26 6.13 2.29
CA PRO A 185 -9.42 5.17 1.21
C PRO A 185 -8.07 4.75 0.62
N ILE A 186 -7.91 3.46 0.33
CA ILE A 186 -6.68 2.88 -0.22
C ILE A 186 -7.01 1.96 -1.38
N VAL A 187 -6.21 2.03 -2.43
CA VAL A 187 -6.10 1.03 -3.49
C VAL A 187 -4.79 0.28 -3.29
N ASP A 188 -4.84 -0.91 -2.70
CA ASP A 188 -3.65 -1.72 -2.47
C ASP A 188 -3.12 -2.29 -3.80
N THR A 189 -1.99 -1.79 -4.24
CA THR A 189 -1.35 -2.20 -5.50
C THR A 189 -0.34 -3.33 -5.32
N HIS A 190 -0.04 -3.71 -4.08
CA HIS A 190 0.91 -4.77 -3.71
C HIS A 190 0.28 -5.78 -2.74
N PRO A 191 -0.85 -6.38 -3.13
CA PRO A 191 -1.51 -7.36 -2.28
C PRO A 191 -0.59 -8.58 -2.10
N GLU A 192 -0.79 -9.31 -0.99
CA GLU A 192 -0.05 -10.53 -0.70
C GLU A 192 -0.10 -11.53 -1.86
N ALA A 193 1.03 -12.17 -2.14
CA ALA A 193 1.22 -13.06 -3.30
C ALA A 193 0.28 -14.29 -3.33
N GLU A 194 -0.30 -14.66 -2.17
CA GLU A 194 -1.22 -15.80 -2.07
C GLU A 194 -2.64 -15.52 -2.60
N ARG A 195 -2.97 -14.28 -2.91
CA ARG A 195 -4.29 -13.94 -3.41
C ARG A 195 -4.48 -14.44 -4.85
N THR A 196 -5.63 -15.06 -5.06
CA THR A 196 -5.98 -15.72 -6.32
C THR A 196 -6.24 -14.68 -7.41
N ILE A 197 -5.55 -14.81 -8.55
CA ILE A 197 -5.83 -14.01 -9.76
C ILE A 197 -7.21 -14.39 -10.29
N ASP A 198 -8.05 -13.41 -10.63
CA ASP A 198 -9.34 -13.65 -11.27
C ASP A 198 -9.15 -14.11 -12.73
N LEU A 199 -9.28 -15.41 -12.91
CA LEU A 199 -9.22 -16.06 -14.22
C LEU A 199 -10.56 -16.10 -14.95
N ARG A 200 -11.63 -15.61 -14.32
CA ARG A 200 -12.99 -15.54 -14.86
C ARG A 200 -13.52 -16.90 -15.38
N LEU A 201 -13.12 -18.02 -14.76
CA LEU A 201 -13.46 -19.36 -15.22
C LEU A 201 -14.96 -19.68 -15.14
N THR A 202 -15.64 -19.16 -14.12
CA THR A 202 -17.08 -19.42 -13.91
C THR A 202 -17.99 -18.53 -14.75
N LYS A 203 -17.44 -17.43 -15.30
CA LYS A 203 -18.15 -16.48 -16.15
C LYS A 203 -17.23 -15.95 -17.25
N PRO A 204 -16.72 -16.81 -18.15
CA PRO A 204 -15.83 -16.40 -19.21
C PRO A 204 -16.53 -15.42 -20.18
N TRP A 205 -15.77 -14.48 -20.73
CA TRP A 205 -16.28 -13.64 -21.82
C TRP A 205 -16.16 -14.38 -23.15
N PRO A 206 -16.94 -13.96 -24.19
CA PRO A 206 -17.08 -14.72 -25.43
C PRO A 206 -15.76 -15.11 -26.09
N GLU A 207 -14.80 -14.17 -26.18
CA GLU A 207 -13.52 -14.42 -26.84
C GLU A 207 -12.65 -15.45 -26.08
N LEU A 208 -12.72 -15.50 -24.74
CA LEU A 208 -12.04 -16.53 -23.95
C LEU A 208 -12.71 -17.89 -24.12
N ALA A 209 -14.03 -17.93 -24.09
CA ALA A 209 -14.79 -19.17 -24.28
C ALA A 209 -14.51 -19.76 -25.67
N GLN A 210 -14.58 -18.95 -26.72
CA GLN A 210 -14.24 -19.35 -28.07
C GLN A 210 -12.82 -19.88 -28.21
N PHE A 211 -11.84 -19.17 -27.62
CA PHE A 211 -10.44 -19.61 -27.61
C PHE A 211 -10.27 -20.97 -26.95
N ALA A 212 -10.94 -21.19 -25.81
CA ALA A 212 -10.90 -22.48 -25.11
C ALA A 212 -11.53 -23.60 -25.96
N GLU A 213 -12.68 -23.35 -26.61
CA GLU A 213 -13.36 -24.29 -27.51
C GLU A 213 -12.47 -24.66 -28.71
N GLU A 214 -11.88 -23.66 -29.37
CA GLU A 214 -10.95 -23.87 -30.50
C GLU A 214 -9.76 -24.74 -30.13
N MET A 215 -9.15 -24.48 -28.95
CA MET A 215 -7.99 -25.22 -28.48
C MET A 215 -8.30 -26.67 -28.05
N THR A 216 -9.55 -26.95 -27.68
CA THR A 216 -9.94 -28.26 -27.13
C THR A 216 -10.81 -29.07 -28.06
N LYS A 217 -11.16 -28.54 -29.25
CA LYS A 217 -12.08 -29.19 -30.23
C LYS A 217 -11.66 -30.61 -30.62
N ASP A 218 -10.37 -30.78 -30.89
CA ASP A 218 -9.77 -32.05 -31.31
C ASP A 218 -8.69 -32.52 -30.29
N MET A 219 -8.91 -32.25 -29.02
CA MET A 219 -7.94 -32.47 -27.94
C MET A 219 -7.43 -33.91 -27.88
N ASP A 220 -8.30 -34.89 -28.11
CA ASP A 220 -7.95 -36.32 -28.07
C ASP A 220 -7.02 -36.74 -29.21
N GLN A 221 -6.95 -35.95 -30.33
CA GLN A 221 -6.12 -36.20 -31.49
C GLN A 221 -4.76 -35.51 -31.45
N LEU A 222 -4.54 -34.61 -30.47
CA LEU A 222 -3.27 -33.93 -30.29
C LEU A 222 -2.13 -34.94 -29.96
N ASP A 223 -0.94 -34.68 -30.36
CA ASP A 223 0.20 -35.47 -29.89
C ASP A 223 0.45 -35.26 -28.37
N ASP A 224 1.30 -36.08 -27.78
CA ASP A 224 1.53 -36.04 -26.34
C ASP A 224 2.15 -34.73 -25.87
N HIS A 225 2.99 -34.10 -26.70
CA HIS A 225 3.57 -32.82 -26.39
C HIS A 225 2.55 -31.69 -26.45
N GLU A 226 1.73 -31.63 -27.50
CA GLU A 226 0.68 -30.61 -27.64
C GLU A 226 -0.37 -30.74 -26.54
N HIS A 227 -0.80 -31.97 -26.22
CA HIS A 227 -1.77 -32.25 -25.17
C HIS A 227 -1.24 -31.86 -23.79
N GLY A 228 0.01 -32.23 -23.48
CA GLY A 228 0.67 -31.88 -22.21
C GLY A 228 1.03 -30.38 -22.06
N HIS A 229 0.83 -29.58 -23.11
CA HIS A 229 1.09 -28.13 -23.11
C HIS A 229 -0.14 -27.25 -23.35
N LEU A 230 -1.34 -27.82 -23.22
CA LEU A 230 -2.57 -27.03 -23.17
C LEU A 230 -2.60 -26.23 -21.86
N PRO A 231 -2.84 -24.90 -21.89
CA PRO A 231 -2.93 -24.10 -20.66
C PRO A 231 -4.01 -24.63 -19.71
N TYR A 232 -3.72 -24.75 -18.42
CA TYR A 232 -4.69 -25.26 -17.47
C TYR A 232 -6.00 -24.44 -17.42
N VAL A 233 -5.95 -23.16 -17.73
CA VAL A 233 -7.12 -22.29 -17.86
C VAL A 233 -8.05 -22.79 -18.95
N VAL A 234 -7.51 -23.19 -20.10
CA VAL A 234 -8.25 -23.76 -21.24
C VAL A 234 -8.85 -25.11 -20.86
N LEU A 235 -8.07 -25.98 -20.20
CA LEU A 235 -8.55 -27.27 -19.70
C LEU A 235 -9.71 -27.09 -18.72
N LEU A 236 -9.58 -26.19 -17.75
CA LEU A 236 -10.64 -25.94 -16.78
C LEU A 236 -11.91 -25.39 -17.43
N LEU A 237 -11.82 -24.50 -18.41
CA LEU A 237 -12.97 -24.00 -19.15
C LEU A 237 -13.67 -25.15 -19.91
N HIS A 238 -12.92 -25.97 -20.62
CA HIS A 238 -13.45 -27.13 -21.35
C HIS A 238 -14.19 -28.11 -20.40
N TYR A 239 -13.57 -28.49 -19.30
CA TYR A 239 -14.21 -29.42 -18.36
C TYR A 239 -15.35 -28.80 -17.58
N LEU A 240 -15.34 -27.46 -17.36
CA LEU A 240 -16.50 -26.78 -16.77
C LEU A 240 -17.72 -26.80 -17.69
N GLU A 241 -17.55 -26.67 -18.99
CA GLU A 241 -18.67 -26.81 -19.94
C GLU A 241 -19.20 -28.26 -19.92
N LYS A 242 -18.36 -29.29 -20.01
CA LYS A 242 -18.76 -30.69 -19.86
C LYS A 242 -19.47 -30.97 -18.53
N TRP A 243 -18.99 -30.37 -17.45
CA TRP A 243 -19.62 -30.49 -16.15
C TRP A 243 -21.02 -29.88 -16.13
N LYS A 244 -21.19 -28.67 -16.66
CA LYS A 244 -22.48 -27.99 -16.75
C LYS A 244 -23.50 -28.77 -17.58
N GLU A 245 -23.07 -29.36 -18.69
CA GLU A 245 -23.93 -30.23 -19.52
C GLU A 245 -24.46 -31.43 -18.73
N ALA A 246 -23.63 -32.02 -17.86
CA ALA A 246 -23.98 -33.17 -17.04
C ALA A 246 -24.75 -32.82 -15.75
N HIS A 247 -24.78 -31.54 -15.33
CA HIS A 247 -25.31 -31.11 -14.03
C HIS A 247 -26.29 -29.92 -14.14
N ASP A 248 -27.12 -29.90 -15.18
CA ASP A 248 -28.16 -28.88 -15.36
C ASP A 248 -27.65 -27.42 -15.30
N GLY A 249 -26.47 -27.16 -15.81
CA GLY A 249 -25.84 -25.84 -15.83
C GLY A 249 -25.20 -25.41 -14.51
N LYS A 250 -25.21 -26.23 -13.48
CA LYS A 250 -24.63 -25.91 -12.16
C LYS A 250 -23.11 -26.02 -12.16
N LEU A 251 -22.49 -25.10 -11.43
CA LEU A 251 -21.03 -25.11 -11.21
C LEU A 251 -20.64 -26.04 -10.06
N PRO A 252 -19.44 -26.64 -10.07
CA PRO A 252 -18.93 -27.46 -8.97
C PRO A 252 -18.40 -26.57 -7.84
N THR A 253 -19.29 -25.92 -7.08
CA THR A 253 -18.92 -24.97 -6.01
C THR A 253 -18.81 -25.63 -4.65
N GLU A 254 -19.59 -26.70 -4.41
CA GLU A 254 -19.55 -27.46 -3.17
C GLU A 254 -18.33 -28.39 -3.10
N TYR A 255 -17.88 -28.70 -1.90
CA TYR A 255 -16.70 -29.54 -1.67
C TYR A 255 -16.75 -30.89 -2.42
N LYS A 256 -17.88 -31.61 -2.33
CA LYS A 256 -18.05 -32.89 -2.99
C LYS A 256 -18.02 -32.77 -4.50
N ALA A 257 -18.72 -31.77 -5.06
CA ALA A 257 -18.74 -31.48 -6.48
C ALA A 257 -17.34 -31.09 -7.00
N LYS A 258 -16.58 -30.31 -6.22
CA LYS A 258 -15.18 -30.00 -6.55
C LYS A 258 -14.30 -31.24 -6.57
N LEU A 259 -14.51 -32.17 -5.66
CA LEU A 259 -13.76 -33.43 -5.64
C LEU A 259 -14.05 -34.25 -6.90
N GLU A 260 -15.32 -34.43 -7.24
CA GLU A 260 -15.74 -35.15 -8.44
C GLU A 260 -15.24 -34.47 -9.71
N PHE A 261 -15.28 -33.13 -9.77
CA PHE A 261 -14.75 -32.36 -10.88
C PHE A 261 -13.24 -32.51 -11.02
N ARG A 262 -12.48 -32.48 -9.91
CA ARG A 262 -11.03 -32.73 -9.90
C ARG A 262 -10.69 -34.12 -10.41
N GLU A 263 -11.46 -35.13 -10.02
CA GLU A 263 -11.28 -36.49 -10.52
C GLU A 263 -11.57 -36.59 -12.01
N MET A 264 -12.58 -35.90 -12.51
CA MET A 264 -12.90 -35.84 -13.94
C MET A 264 -11.73 -35.25 -14.73
N VAL A 265 -11.17 -34.12 -14.29
CA VAL A 265 -10.01 -33.50 -14.93
C VAL A 265 -8.79 -34.41 -14.85
N ALA A 266 -8.51 -34.99 -13.68
CA ALA A 266 -7.33 -35.86 -13.46
C ALA A 266 -7.36 -37.14 -14.33
N LYS A 267 -8.56 -37.75 -14.51
CA LYS A 267 -8.72 -38.94 -15.33
C LYS A 267 -8.49 -38.71 -16.81
N SER A 268 -8.53 -37.47 -17.27
CA SER A 268 -8.32 -37.11 -18.66
C SER A 268 -6.84 -36.87 -19.01
N ALA A 269 -5.97 -36.85 -18.02
CA ALA A 269 -4.52 -36.80 -18.23
C ALA A 269 -4.00 -38.13 -18.84
N ARG A 270 -3.05 -38.04 -19.74
CA ARG A 270 -2.39 -39.21 -20.33
C ARG A 270 -1.32 -39.76 -19.38
N ILE A 271 -1.44 -41.05 -19.05
CA ILE A 271 -0.55 -41.71 -18.06
C ILE A 271 0.74 -42.22 -18.71
N ASN A 272 0.71 -42.56 -20.00
CA ASN A 272 1.81 -43.18 -20.73
C ASN A 272 2.61 -42.18 -21.56
N ASN A 273 2.66 -40.93 -21.14
CA ASN A 273 3.43 -39.90 -21.80
C ASN A 273 4.95 -40.15 -21.56
N PRO A 274 5.81 -40.17 -22.59
CA PRO A 274 7.26 -40.32 -22.45
C PRO A 274 7.93 -39.28 -21.55
N GLU A 275 7.30 -38.11 -21.36
CA GLU A 275 7.79 -37.01 -20.53
C GLU A 275 7.46 -37.18 -19.04
N GLY A 276 6.84 -38.27 -18.62
CA GLY A 276 6.65 -38.60 -17.19
C GLY A 276 5.36 -38.11 -16.53
N GLY A 277 4.32 -37.79 -17.31
CA GLY A 277 3.01 -37.30 -16.85
C GLY A 277 2.74 -35.88 -17.32
N GLU A 278 1.49 -35.46 -17.19
CA GLU A 278 1.03 -34.17 -17.71
C GLU A 278 0.92 -33.12 -16.59
N GLU A 279 1.93 -32.27 -16.49
CA GLU A 279 2.03 -31.22 -15.47
C GLU A 279 0.87 -30.20 -15.56
N ASN A 280 0.43 -29.87 -16.79
CA ASN A 280 -0.69 -28.97 -17.03
C ASN A 280 -2.01 -29.47 -16.42
N PHE A 281 -2.26 -30.78 -16.43
CA PHE A 281 -3.42 -31.39 -15.77
C PHE A 281 -3.27 -31.37 -14.24
N GLN A 282 -2.05 -31.54 -13.74
CA GLN A 282 -1.78 -31.40 -12.29
C GLN A 282 -2.03 -29.96 -11.84
N GLU A 283 -1.58 -28.96 -12.60
CA GLU A 283 -1.86 -27.54 -12.37
C GLU A 283 -3.38 -27.29 -12.43
N ALA A 284 -4.09 -27.83 -13.42
CA ALA A 284 -5.54 -27.71 -13.53
C ALA A 284 -6.25 -28.23 -12.26
N VAL A 285 -5.93 -29.44 -11.84
CA VAL A 285 -6.49 -30.06 -10.63
C VAL A 285 -6.20 -29.24 -9.37
N ALA A 286 -4.98 -28.74 -9.22
CA ALA A 286 -4.57 -27.88 -8.11
C ALA A 286 -5.32 -26.54 -8.10
N ALA A 287 -5.60 -25.97 -9.28
CA ALA A 287 -6.26 -24.69 -9.43
C ALA A 287 -7.76 -24.70 -9.14
N VAL A 288 -8.43 -25.88 -9.17
CA VAL A 288 -9.89 -26.01 -8.97
C VAL A 288 -10.36 -25.34 -7.68
N ASN A 289 -9.73 -25.65 -6.57
CA ASN A 289 -10.20 -25.16 -5.26
C ASN A 289 -10.10 -23.65 -5.13
N ARG A 290 -9.10 -23.03 -5.76
CA ARG A 290 -8.84 -21.60 -5.69
C ARG A 290 -9.70 -20.80 -6.68
N ASN A 291 -9.88 -21.32 -7.89
CA ASN A 291 -10.43 -20.54 -9.02
C ASN A 291 -11.88 -20.86 -9.36
N ILE A 292 -12.40 -22.04 -8.94
CA ILE A 292 -13.80 -22.40 -9.17
C ILE A 292 -14.61 -22.08 -7.92
N LYS A 293 -15.17 -20.88 -7.88
CA LYS A 293 -16.03 -20.39 -6.82
C LYS A 293 -17.07 -19.45 -7.40
N GLU A 294 -18.18 -19.29 -6.69
CA GLU A 294 -19.13 -18.24 -7.02
C GLU A 294 -18.44 -16.87 -6.88
N TYR A 295 -18.77 -15.97 -7.79
CA TYR A 295 -18.23 -14.63 -7.71
C TYR A 295 -18.91 -13.89 -6.56
N THR A 296 -18.16 -13.53 -5.56
CA THR A 296 -18.62 -12.74 -4.41
C THR A 296 -17.83 -11.45 -4.32
N LEU A 297 -18.51 -10.37 -4.01
CA LEU A 297 -17.84 -9.10 -3.74
C LEU A 297 -17.11 -9.18 -2.40
N GLU A 298 -15.85 -8.77 -2.37
CA GLU A 298 -15.08 -8.69 -1.13
C GLU A 298 -15.75 -7.71 -0.16
N SER A 299 -15.78 -8.06 1.13
CA SER A 299 -16.44 -7.25 2.16
C SER A 299 -15.88 -5.83 2.25
N THR A 300 -14.56 -5.68 2.11
CA THR A 300 -13.87 -4.39 2.12
C THR A 300 -14.34 -3.47 0.99
N LEU A 301 -14.51 -4.01 -0.21
CA LEU A 301 -15.04 -3.24 -1.33
C LEU A 301 -16.55 -2.97 -1.19
N ALA A 302 -17.30 -3.87 -0.58
CA ALA A 302 -18.70 -3.64 -0.25
C ALA A 302 -18.87 -2.46 0.71
N GLU A 303 -17.98 -2.32 1.70
CA GLU A 303 -17.93 -1.16 2.60
C GLU A 303 -17.65 0.14 1.83
N VAL A 304 -16.69 0.12 0.88
CA VAL A 304 -16.41 1.28 0.01
C VAL A 304 -17.66 1.67 -0.79
N PHE A 305 -18.37 0.68 -1.35
CA PHE A 305 -19.59 0.92 -2.14
C PHE A 305 -20.77 1.42 -1.29
N ALA A 306 -20.79 1.10 -0.01
CA ALA A 306 -21.82 1.53 0.94
C ALA A 306 -21.54 2.91 1.55
N HIS A 307 -20.29 3.40 1.48
CA HIS A 307 -19.89 4.65 2.11
C HIS A 307 -20.62 5.85 1.50
N GLU A 308 -20.99 6.83 2.32
CA GLU A 308 -21.75 8.03 1.91
C GLU A 308 -21.06 8.83 0.79
N ALA A 309 -19.72 8.94 0.84
CA ALA A 309 -18.94 9.61 -0.20
C ALA A 309 -19.05 8.93 -1.57
N SER A 310 -19.34 7.64 -1.62
CA SER A 310 -19.62 6.91 -2.86
C SER A 310 -20.93 7.40 -3.54
N GLY A 311 -21.84 8.01 -2.80
CA GLY A 311 -23.09 8.58 -3.30
C GLY A 311 -23.02 10.08 -3.61
N ASN A 312 -21.99 10.79 -3.15
CA ASN A 312 -21.89 12.23 -3.28
C ASN A 312 -21.14 12.63 -4.56
N VAL A 313 -21.82 13.31 -5.47
CA VAL A 313 -21.26 13.78 -6.76
C VAL A 313 -20.23 14.92 -6.57
N ASP A 314 -20.27 15.62 -5.44
CA ASP A 314 -19.35 16.70 -5.09
C ASP A 314 -18.02 16.22 -4.47
N ALA A 315 -17.80 14.90 -4.41
CA ALA A 315 -16.56 14.36 -3.92
C ALA A 315 -15.40 14.80 -4.82
N LYS A 316 -14.61 15.74 -4.32
CA LYS A 316 -13.41 16.27 -5.01
C LYS A 316 -12.29 15.24 -5.22
N SER A 317 -12.43 14.03 -4.70
CA SER A 317 -11.44 12.96 -4.78
C SER A 317 -11.77 12.04 -5.94
N SER A 318 -10.82 11.89 -6.87
CA SER A 318 -10.87 10.92 -7.98
C SER A 318 -11.19 9.50 -7.51
N PHE A 319 -10.68 9.10 -6.33
CA PHE A 319 -10.97 7.79 -5.72
C PHE A 319 -12.48 7.49 -5.66
N TRP A 320 -13.30 8.42 -5.13
CA TRP A 320 -14.72 8.18 -4.96
C TRP A 320 -15.49 8.15 -6.28
N VAL A 321 -15.05 8.95 -7.25
CA VAL A 321 -15.61 8.94 -8.61
C VAL A 321 -15.34 7.59 -9.27
N ILE A 322 -14.10 7.10 -9.20
CA ILE A 322 -13.70 5.80 -9.78
C ILE A 322 -14.40 4.64 -9.03
N ALA A 323 -14.45 4.68 -7.69
CA ALA A 323 -15.13 3.66 -6.91
C ALA A 323 -16.62 3.55 -7.28
N ARG A 324 -17.29 4.68 -7.50
CA ARG A 324 -18.68 4.72 -7.99
C ARG A 324 -18.81 4.17 -9.40
N ALA A 325 -17.90 4.49 -10.29
CA ALA A 325 -17.89 3.93 -11.65
C ALA A 325 -17.72 2.41 -11.65
N ILE A 326 -16.84 1.88 -10.79
CA ILE A 326 -16.66 0.42 -10.62
C ILE A 326 -17.89 -0.22 -9.99
N LYS A 327 -18.56 0.45 -9.05
CA LYS A 327 -19.84 -0.01 -8.49
C LYS A 327 -20.90 -0.15 -9.58
N GLU A 328 -21.02 0.83 -10.47
CA GLU A 328 -21.94 0.79 -11.61
C GLU A 328 -21.56 -0.32 -12.60
N PHE A 329 -20.28 -0.45 -12.93
CA PHE A 329 -19.77 -1.57 -13.74
C PHE A 329 -20.14 -2.93 -13.11
N TYR A 330 -19.94 -3.09 -11.80
CA TYR A 330 -20.30 -4.31 -11.06
C TYR A 330 -21.81 -4.59 -11.14
N GLN A 331 -22.65 -3.56 -11.02
CA GLN A 331 -24.11 -3.70 -11.14
C GLN A 331 -24.52 -4.17 -12.53
N ASN A 332 -23.86 -3.69 -13.59
CA ASN A 332 -24.15 -4.04 -14.97
C ASN A 332 -23.69 -5.47 -15.32
N TYR A 333 -22.52 -5.89 -14.81
CA TYR A 333 -21.89 -7.15 -15.22
C TYR A 333 -21.89 -8.24 -14.15
N GLY A 334 -22.20 -7.93 -12.89
CA GLY A 334 -22.12 -8.83 -11.74
C GLY A 334 -20.70 -9.36 -11.48
N CYS A 335 -19.69 -8.59 -11.88
CA CYS A 335 -18.27 -8.87 -11.65
C CYS A 335 -17.47 -7.56 -11.73
N LEU A 336 -16.28 -7.53 -11.10
CA LEU A 336 -15.37 -6.38 -11.17
C LEU A 336 -14.68 -6.31 -12.53
N PRO A 337 -14.10 -5.17 -12.92
CA PRO A 337 -13.19 -5.09 -14.05
C PRO A 337 -12.08 -6.15 -13.94
N LEU A 338 -11.72 -6.75 -15.08
CA LEU A 338 -10.72 -7.82 -15.08
C LEU A 338 -9.32 -7.23 -14.79
N PRO A 339 -8.53 -7.80 -13.86
CA PRO A 339 -7.17 -7.31 -13.59
C PRO A 339 -6.19 -7.49 -14.75
N GLY A 340 -6.46 -8.45 -15.65
CA GLY A 340 -5.63 -8.74 -16.83
C GLY A 340 -4.37 -9.55 -16.55
N GLY A 341 -4.15 -9.95 -15.31
CA GLY A 341 -3.05 -10.84 -14.91
C GLY A 341 -3.35 -12.28 -15.32
N LEU A 342 -2.30 -13.03 -15.67
CA LEU A 342 -2.33 -14.46 -15.92
C LEU A 342 -1.16 -15.09 -15.17
N PRO A 343 -1.37 -16.14 -14.35
CA PRO A 343 -0.30 -16.81 -13.66
C PRO A 343 0.59 -17.57 -14.65
N ASP A 344 1.81 -17.86 -14.24
CA ASP A 344 2.68 -18.77 -14.96
C ASP A 344 2.08 -20.18 -14.96
N MET A 345 2.20 -20.89 -16.09
CA MET A 345 1.62 -22.20 -16.28
C MET A 345 2.32 -22.99 -17.36
N LYS A 346 2.19 -24.32 -17.31
CA LYS A 346 2.68 -25.21 -18.35
C LYS A 346 1.87 -25.00 -19.64
N ALA A 347 2.49 -24.41 -20.65
CA ALA A 347 1.88 -24.17 -21.95
C ALA A 347 2.93 -23.93 -23.02
N GLN A 348 2.56 -24.11 -24.29
CA GLN A 348 3.37 -23.62 -25.41
C GLN A 348 3.47 -22.10 -25.34
N SER A 349 4.67 -21.54 -25.49
CA SER A 349 4.89 -20.09 -25.39
C SER A 349 3.99 -19.27 -26.31
N SER A 350 3.75 -19.75 -27.54
CA SER A 350 2.85 -19.07 -28.50
C SER A 350 1.40 -19.04 -28.04
N VAL A 351 0.92 -20.11 -27.41
CA VAL A 351 -0.43 -20.24 -26.86
C VAL A 351 -0.56 -19.38 -25.61
N TYR A 352 0.43 -19.42 -24.71
CA TYR A 352 0.47 -18.58 -23.52
C TYR A 352 0.40 -17.08 -23.86
N VAL A 353 1.19 -16.64 -24.84
CA VAL A 353 1.18 -15.22 -25.29
C VAL A 353 -0.18 -14.82 -25.87
N LYS A 354 -0.84 -15.71 -26.64
CA LYS A 354 -2.18 -15.44 -27.15
C LYS A 354 -3.19 -15.31 -26.00
N LEU A 355 -3.17 -16.26 -25.06
CA LEU A 355 -4.05 -16.23 -23.89
C LEU A 355 -3.81 -14.97 -23.06
N GLN A 356 -2.55 -14.61 -22.79
CA GLN A 356 -2.20 -13.35 -22.12
C GLN A 356 -2.72 -12.13 -22.87
N GLY A 357 -2.66 -12.15 -24.19
CA GLY A 357 -3.21 -11.10 -25.06
C GLY A 357 -4.72 -10.93 -24.87
N LEU A 358 -5.49 -12.03 -24.79
CA LEU A 358 -6.93 -12.01 -24.52
C LEU A 358 -7.26 -11.38 -23.16
N TYR A 359 -6.55 -11.79 -22.10
CA TYR A 359 -6.74 -11.22 -20.76
C TYR A 359 -6.42 -9.72 -20.72
N LYS A 360 -5.32 -9.31 -21.33
CA LYS A 360 -4.93 -7.88 -21.41
C LYS A 360 -5.92 -7.06 -22.23
N ALA A 361 -6.41 -7.60 -23.33
CA ALA A 361 -7.41 -6.91 -24.18
C ALA A 361 -8.73 -6.70 -23.41
N LYS A 362 -9.20 -7.74 -22.71
CA LYS A 362 -10.41 -7.63 -21.88
C LYS A 362 -10.23 -6.63 -20.74
N ALA A 363 -9.10 -6.66 -20.04
CA ALA A 363 -8.81 -5.72 -18.98
C ALA A 363 -8.81 -4.27 -19.45
N ARG A 364 -8.21 -3.99 -20.63
CA ARG A 364 -8.25 -2.65 -21.24
C ARG A 364 -9.65 -2.21 -21.61
N LYS A 365 -10.47 -3.13 -22.16
CA LYS A 365 -11.86 -2.85 -22.50
C LYS A 365 -12.67 -2.51 -21.26
N ASP A 366 -12.50 -3.27 -20.18
CA ASP A 366 -13.18 -3.02 -18.91
C ASP A 366 -12.75 -1.68 -18.29
N ALA A 367 -11.44 -1.40 -18.27
CA ALA A 367 -10.92 -0.12 -17.76
C ALA A 367 -11.40 1.08 -18.58
N GLN A 368 -11.49 0.93 -19.92
CA GLN A 368 -12.02 1.99 -20.78
C GLN A 368 -13.50 2.26 -20.48
N GLU A 369 -14.31 1.23 -20.27
CA GLU A 369 -15.71 1.38 -19.91
C GLU A 369 -15.88 2.04 -18.53
N VAL A 370 -15.07 1.64 -17.53
CA VAL A 370 -15.05 2.32 -16.22
C VAL A 370 -14.65 3.78 -16.37
N LEU A 371 -13.68 4.10 -17.22
CA LEU A 371 -13.27 5.49 -17.50
C LEU A 371 -14.42 6.32 -18.10
N GLU A 372 -15.16 5.75 -19.02
CA GLU A 372 -16.34 6.42 -19.63
C GLU A 372 -17.42 6.68 -18.58
N ILE A 373 -17.71 5.70 -17.73
CA ILE A 373 -18.63 5.88 -16.60
C ILE A 373 -18.10 6.97 -15.65
N ALA A 374 -16.84 6.91 -15.25
CA ALA A 374 -16.24 7.88 -14.33
C ALA A 374 -16.31 9.32 -14.89
N ARG A 375 -16.02 9.50 -16.16
CA ARG A 375 -16.14 10.79 -16.85
C ARG A 375 -17.57 11.31 -16.91
N SER A 376 -18.54 10.42 -17.07
CA SER A 376 -19.95 10.80 -17.03
C SER A 376 -20.41 11.26 -15.65
N LEU A 377 -19.80 10.71 -14.60
CA LEU A 377 -20.12 11.03 -13.20
C LEU A 377 -19.42 12.29 -12.70
N SER A 378 -18.27 12.65 -13.25
CA SER A 378 -17.41 13.74 -12.75
C SER A 378 -17.79 15.13 -13.22
N ALA A 379 -18.98 15.32 -13.81
CA ALA A 379 -19.44 16.61 -14.34
C ALA A 379 -18.40 17.34 -15.23
N GLY A 380 -17.59 16.59 -15.98
CA GLY A 380 -16.52 17.10 -16.83
C GLY A 380 -15.16 17.29 -16.13
N GLY A 381 -15.00 16.79 -14.90
CA GLY A 381 -13.70 16.74 -14.21
C GLY A 381 -12.73 15.78 -14.92
N ASP A 382 -11.46 16.15 -14.89
CA ASP A 382 -10.39 15.37 -15.54
C ASP A 382 -10.04 14.17 -14.68
N VAL A 383 -10.60 12.99 -15.02
CA VAL A 383 -10.24 11.71 -14.40
C VAL A 383 -9.10 11.10 -15.20
N ASP A 384 -7.96 10.91 -14.56
CA ASP A 384 -6.78 10.34 -15.18
C ASP A 384 -7.02 8.85 -15.55
N SER A 385 -6.77 8.53 -16.82
CA SER A 385 -6.92 7.15 -17.32
C SER A 385 -5.96 6.17 -16.63
N ALA A 386 -4.76 6.60 -16.28
CA ALA A 386 -3.79 5.75 -15.59
C ALA A 386 -4.24 5.42 -14.15
N GLU A 387 -4.89 6.36 -13.46
CA GLU A 387 -5.48 6.12 -12.14
C GLU A 387 -6.66 5.13 -12.23
N VAL A 388 -7.51 5.24 -13.26
CA VAL A 388 -8.60 4.27 -13.50
C VAL A 388 -8.04 2.89 -13.80
N GLU A 389 -7.03 2.76 -14.66
CA GLU A 389 -6.38 1.48 -14.95
C GLU A 389 -5.78 0.84 -13.70
N LEU A 390 -5.08 1.64 -12.87
CA LEU A 390 -4.51 1.18 -11.61
C LEU A 390 -5.60 0.67 -10.66
N PHE A 391 -6.69 1.42 -10.55
CA PHE A 391 -7.82 1.06 -9.72
C PHE A 391 -8.51 -0.22 -10.22
N CYS A 392 -8.81 -0.33 -11.52
CA CYS A 392 -9.42 -1.51 -12.12
C CYS A 392 -8.57 -2.77 -11.91
N LYS A 393 -7.25 -2.66 -12.10
CA LYS A 393 -6.31 -3.75 -11.88
C LYS A 393 -6.35 -4.27 -10.44
N ASN A 394 -6.59 -3.39 -9.47
CA ASN A 394 -6.53 -3.68 -8.05
C ASN A 394 -7.92 -3.56 -7.37
N ALA A 395 -9.01 -3.61 -8.12
CA ALA A 395 -10.35 -3.37 -7.59
C ALA A 395 -10.75 -4.29 -6.43
N SER A 396 -10.28 -5.54 -6.42
CA SER A 396 -10.52 -6.49 -5.32
C SER A 396 -9.74 -6.14 -4.03
N PHE A 397 -8.80 -5.20 -4.09
CA PHE A 397 -7.90 -4.83 -2.99
C PHE A 397 -8.13 -3.40 -2.52
N VAL A 398 -9.28 -2.86 -2.85
CA VAL A 398 -9.72 -1.55 -2.37
C VAL A 398 -10.34 -1.69 -1.00
N LYS A 399 -9.97 -0.79 -0.09
CA LYS A 399 -10.48 -0.80 1.27
C LYS A 399 -10.48 0.59 1.90
N LEU A 400 -11.24 0.72 2.99
CA LEU A 400 -11.23 1.88 3.86
C LEU A 400 -10.44 1.53 5.12
N VAL A 401 -9.48 2.39 5.46
CA VAL A 401 -8.87 2.38 6.78
C VAL A 401 -9.63 3.41 7.60
N ASN A 402 -10.38 2.94 8.59
CA ASN A 402 -11.08 3.82 9.50
C ASN A 402 -10.09 4.29 10.57
N ALA A 403 -10.00 5.60 10.77
CA ALA A 403 -9.27 6.12 11.90
C ALA A 403 -9.86 5.51 13.17
N THR A 404 -9.02 4.84 13.93
CA THR A 404 -9.44 4.37 15.27
C THR A 404 -9.72 5.63 16.13
N THR A 405 -10.98 6.03 16.19
CA THR A 405 -11.43 7.19 16.98
C THR A 405 -11.52 6.83 18.47
N GLY A 406 -10.37 6.54 19.05
CA GLY A 406 -10.28 6.25 20.47
C GLY A 406 -8.87 5.75 20.80
N ASP A 407 -8.40 6.04 22.00
CA ASP A 407 -7.31 5.26 22.56
C ASP A 407 -7.68 3.79 22.38
N GLN A 408 -6.84 3.02 21.67
CA GLN A 408 -6.95 1.58 21.71
C GLN A 408 -7.16 1.21 23.18
N ASP A 409 -8.10 0.33 23.48
CA ASP A 409 -8.28 -0.14 24.84
C ASP A 409 -6.98 -0.87 25.24
N LEU A 410 -6.04 -0.06 25.75
CA LEU A 410 -4.71 -0.53 26.19
C LEU A 410 -4.86 -1.66 27.21
N SER A 411 -5.99 -1.70 27.93
CA SER A 411 -6.30 -2.79 28.85
C SER A 411 -6.46 -4.12 28.11
N LYS A 412 -7.18 -4.09 26.98
CA LYS A 412 -7.38 -5.29 26.15
C LYS A 412 -6.07 -5.75 25.52
N VAL A 413 -5.33 -4.82 24.92
CA VAL A 413 -4.00 -5.10 24.33
C VAL A 413 -3.06 -5.64 25.40
N PHE A 414 -3.07 -5.08 26.61
CA PHE A 414 -2.25 -5.52 27.73
C PHE A 414 -2.57 -6.96 28.15
N GLU A 415 -3.85 -7.32 28.28
CA GLU A 415 -4.24 -8.68 28.66
C GLU A 415 -3.90 -9.70 27.58
N GLU A 416 -4.07 -9.37 26.30
CA GLU A 416 -3.67 -10.20 25.16
C GLU A 416 -2.15 -10.43 25.15
N GLN A 417 -1.36 -9.37 25.31
CA GLN A 417 0.10 -9.47 25.32
C GLN A 417 0.62 -10.21 26.54
N LYS A 418 0.02 -10.03 27.72
CA LYS A 418 0.35 -10.76 28.93
C LYS A 418 0.08 -12.25 28.80
N ALA A 419 -1.01 -12.63 28.13
CA ALA A 419 -1.30 -14.03 27.82
C ALA A 419 -0.24 -14.62 26.87
N ASN A 420 0.17 -13.89 25.84
CA ASN A 420 1.23 -14.28 24.92
C ASN A 420 2.59 -14.40 25.62
N ASP A 421 2.95 -13.43 26.46
CA ASP A 421 4.21 -13.42 27.22
C ASP A 421 4.31 -14.60 28.21
N SER A 422 3.18 -15.04 28.77
CA SER A 422 3.13 -16.21 29.64
C SER A 422 3.45 -17.53 28.91
N LEU A 423 3.29 -17.56 27.60
CA LEU A 423 3.59 -18.70 26.73
C LEU A 423 4.96 -18.57 26.04
N ALA A 424 5.63 -17.43 26.18
CA ALA A 424 6.85 -17.10 25.43
C ALA A 424 7.98 -18.11 25.66
N GLU A 425 8.17 -18.59 26.89
CA GLU A 425 9.20 -19.60 27.22
C GLU A 425 8.95 -20.94 26.51
N VAL A 426 7.68 -21.31 26.30
CA VAL A 426 7.30 -22.58 25.66
C VAL A 426 7.28 -22.46 24.14
N THR A 427 6.86 -21.31 23.62
CA THR A 427 6.65 -21.08 22.19
C THR A 427 7.85 -20.46 21.49
N MET A 428 8.89 -20.05 22.23
CA MET A 428 10.05 -19.32 21.73
C MET A 428 9.67 -17.98 21.01
N ILE A 429 8.49 -17.46 21.27
CA ILE A 429 8.06 -16.14 20.75
C ILE A 429 8.73 -15.05 21.59
N PRO A 430 9.26 -13.99 20.99
CA PRO A 430 9.83 -12.87 21.73
C PRO A 430 8.80 -12.21 22.63
N LEU A 431 9.24 -11.75 23.80
CA LEU A 431 8.39 -10.97 24.72
C LEU A 431 7.84 -9.71 24.06
N SER A 432 6.64 -9.31 24.49
CA SER A 432 6.00 -8.09 23.97
C SER A 432 6.84 -6.82 24.18
N LEU A 433 6.77 -5.89 23.23
CA LEU A 433 7.36 -4.56 23.32
C LEU A 433 6.43 -3.56 24.04
N LEU A 434 5.23 -3.95 24.44
CA LEU A 434 4.28 -3.09 25.13
C LEU A 434 4.85 -2.38 26.38
N PRO A 435 5.68 -3.03 27.23
CA PRO A 435 6.35 -2.33 28.34
C PRO A 435 7.25 -1.18 27.89
N ILE A 436 7.92 -1.32 26.75
CA ILE A 436 8.76 -0.28 26.15
C ILE A 436 7.89 0.89 25.69
N TYR A 437 6.77 0.60 25.02
CA TYR A 437 5.79 1.61 24.61
C TYR A 437 5.25 2.41 25.81
N LEU A 438 4.79 1.70 26.86
CA LEU A 438 4.29 2.34 28.07
C LEU A 438 5.37 3.19 28.74
N ALA A 439 6.62 2.74 28.63
CA ALA A 439 7.78 3.46 29.10
C ALA A 439 8.00 4.75 28.32
N LEU A 440 8.07 4.71 27.04
CA LEU A 440 8.27 5.88 26.18
C LEU A 440 7.08 6.84 26.26
N SER A 441 5.87 6.33 26.19
CA SER A 441 4.65 7.14 26.19
C SER A 441 4.49 8.04 27.44
N ALA A 442 5.00 7.64 28.59
CA ALA A 442 4.92 8.49 29.78
C ALA A 442 6.04 9.56 29.86
N THR A 443 7.01 9.62 28.92
CA THR A 443 7.97 10.72 28.77
C THR A 443 7.51 11.78 27.78
N THR A 444 6.41 11.56 27.11
CA THR A 444 5.86 12.39 26.01
C THR A 444 5.72 13.88 26.38
N HIS A 445 5.27 14.19 27.60
CA HIS A 445 5.01 15.56 28.05
C HIS A 445 6.00 16.11 29.06
N GLU A 446 6.88 15.29 29.61
CA GLU A 446 7.86 15.70 30.62
C GLU A 446 9.24 15.04 30.41
N PRO A 447 10.03 15.57 29.49
CA PRO A 447 11.36 15.00 29.16
C PRO A 447 12.37 15.10 30.32
N ARG A 448 12.11 15.89 31.33
CA ARG A 448 12.96 16.07 32.52
C ARG A 448 12.41 15.37 33.75
N ALA A 449 11.43 14.50 33.63
CA ALA A 449 10.94 13.73 34.76
C ALA A 449 12.08 12.89 35.36
N SER A 450 12.20 12.90 36.68
CA SER A 450 13.22 12.08 37.38
C SER A 450 12.95 10.59 37.11
N VAL A 451 14.01 9.78 37.18
CA VAL A 451 13.91 8.31 37.02
C VAL A 451 12.84 7.70 37.94
N ASN A 452 12.65 8.27 39.11
CA ASN A 452 11.61 7.83 40.05
C ASN A 452 10.20 8.24 39.60
N GLN A 453 10.03 9.41 38.98
CA GLN A 453 8.76 9.84 38.40
C GLN A 453 8.43 9.03 37.13
N ILE A 454 9.44 8.75 36.35
CA ILE A 454 9.33 7.85 35.20
C ILE A 454 9.00 6.42 35.66
N LYS A 455 9.68 5.89 36.69
CA LYS A 455 9.36 4.59 37.31
C LYS A 455 8.00 4.55 37.98
N ALA A 456 7.53 5.67 38.52
CA ALA A 456 6.19 5.77 39.10
C ALA A 456 5.08 5.78 38.01
N ARG A 457 5.36 6.39 36.87
CA ARG A 457 4.41 6.47 35.73
C ARG A 457 4.36 5.21 34.91
N ALA A 458 5.44 4.48 34.82
CA ALA A 458 5.47 3.16 34.23
C ALA A 458 6.59 2.34 34.83
N ARG A 459 6.25 1.45 35.68
CA ARG A 459 7.12 0.62 36.51
C ARG A 459 8.11 -0.27 35.76
N SER A 460 8.41 0.04 34.54
CA SER A 460 9.17 -0.82 33.66
C SER A 460 10.01 -0.08 32.61
N ARG A 461 10.76 0.98 32.98
CA ARG A 461 11.46 1.79 31.97
C ARG A 461 12.96 1.69 32.00
N LEU A 462 13.57 1.57 30.81
CA LEU A 462 15.02 1.55 30.64
C LEU A 462 15.57 2.91 30.20
N PRO A 463 16.80 3.30 30.64
CA PRO A 463 17.39 4.59 30.31
C PRO A 463 17.96 4.62 28.89
N ALA A 464 17.94 5.79 28.33
CA ALA A 464 18.20 6.10 26.94
C ALA A 464 19.67 6.19 26.52
N ALA A 465 19.99 5.87 25.27
CA ALA A 465 21.16 6.35 24.55
C ALA A 465 21.00 6.17 23.02
N ALA A 466 21.12 7.24 22.23
CA ALA A 466 21.24 7.37 20.77
C ALA A 466 20.00 7.06 19.87
N ASP A 467 19.72 7.97 18.94
CA ASP A 467 18.65 7.84 17.94
C ASP A 467 19.00 6.77 16.90
N ASP A 468 18.03 5.92 16.55
CA ASP A 468 18.21 4.82 15.60
C ASP A 468 17.73 5.23 14.19
N MET A 469 18.63 5.20 13.21
CA MET A 469 18.31 5.51 11.80
C MET A 469 17.25 4.59 11.20
N ARG A 470 17.11 3.35 11.69
CA ARG A 470 16.10 2.39 11.21
C ARG A 470 14.67 2.82 11.52
N VAL A 471 14.49 3.61 12.57
CA VAL A 471 13.19 4.21 12.92
C VAL A 471 12.77 5.25 11.88
N SER A 472 13.72 6.08 11.47
CA SER A 472 13.49 7.06 10.40
C SER A 472 13.04 6.39 9.11
N GLN A 473 13.62 5.24 8.78
CA GLN A 473 13.28 4.48 7.57
C GLN A 473 11.87 3.89 7.67
N ALA A 474 11.48 3.31 8.80
CA ALA A 474 10.13 2.79 8.99
C ALA A 474 9.07 3.91 8.93
N CYS A 475 9.35 5.09 9.52
CA CYS A 475 8.47 6.25 9.43
C CYS A 475 8.36 6.79 7.99
N GLU A 476 9.44 6.75 7.22
CA GLU A 476 9.43 7.13 5.80
C GLU A 476 8.53 6.20 4.98
N GLU A 477 8.62 4.90 5.17
CA GLU A 477 7.77 3.93 4.47
C GLU A 477 6.29 4.19 4.73
N GLU A 478 5.90 4.47 5.98
CA GLU A 478 4.52 4.80 6.31
C GLU A 478 4.07 6.14 5.72
N ALA A 479 4.94 7.15 5.70
CA ALA A 479 4.66 8.42 5.04
C ALA A 479 4.41 8.24 3.54
N ILE A 480 5.21 7.42 2.85
CA ILE A 480 5.01 7.08 1.43
C ILE A 480 3.68 6.36 1.22
N LYS A 481 3.32 5.39 2.06
CA LYS A 481 2.04 4.68 1.98
C LYS A 481 0.85 5.65 2.08
N ILE A 482 0.91 6.60 3.01
CA ILE A 482 -0.12 7.61 3.21
C ILE A 482 -0.23 8.56 2.02
N ILE A 483 0.90 9.05 1.50
CA ILE A 483 0.95 10.00 0.39
C ILE A 483 0.48 9.37 -0.92
N THR A 484 0.98 8.17 -1.22
CA THR A 484 0.68 7.48 -2.49
C THR A 484 -0.68 6.80 -2.48
N LYS A 485 -1.20 6.43 -1.30
CA LYS A 485 -2.44 5.66 -1.11
C LYS A 485 -2.48 4.32 -1.86
N GLN A 486 -1.32 3.76 -2.16
CA GLN A 486 -1.14 2.49 -2.90
C GLN A 486 -0.79 1.31 -2.00
N TYR A 487 -0.47 1.56 -0.74
CA TYR A 487 -0.11 0.58 0.27
C TYR A 487 -0.93 0.82 1.53
N ILE A 488 -1.13 -0.24 2.31
CA ILE A 488 -1.84 -0.14 3.58
C ILE A 488 -0.88 0.40 4.64
N PRO A 489 -1.15 1.57 5.25
CA PRO A 489 -0.35 2.05 6.36
C PRO A 489 -0.59 1.18 7.61
N ILE A 490 0.35 1.24 8.55
CA ILE A 490 0.18 0.63 9.88
C ILE A 490 -1.02 1.27 10.57
N ASP A 491 -1.87 0.45 11.16
CA ASP A 491 -2.99 0.93 11.96
C ASP A 491 -2.50 1.28 13.37
N ASN A 492 -2.48 2.58 13.66
CA ASN A 492 -2.20 3.21 14.95
C ASN A 492 -0.71 3.31 15.32
N THR A 493 -0.06 2.29 15.89
CA THR A 493 1.25 2.46 16.53
C THR A 493 2.19 1.31 16.19
N CYS A 494 3.43 1.64 15.87
CA CYS A 494 4.52 0.68 15.75
C CYS A 494 5.62 0.98 16.79
N ILE A 495 6.09 -0.06 17.44
CA ILE A 495 7.15 0.00 18.45
C ILE A 495 8.40 -0.67 17.88
N PHE A 496 9.54 -0.05 18.04
CA PHE A 496 10.82 -0.57 17.59
C PHE A 496 11.80 -0.78 18.76
N ASP A 497 12.37 -1.96 18.82
CA ASP A 497 13.47 -2.35 19.70
C ASP A 497 14.77 -2.46 18.89
N GLY A 498 15.61 -1.45 18.98
CA GLY A 498 16.87 -1.40 18.24
C GLY A 498 17.94 -2.35 18.79
N ILE A 499 17.81 -2.87 20.01
CA ILE A 499 18.73 -3.86 20.58
C ILE A 499 18.46 -5.23 19.97
N ALA A 500 17.18 -5.65 19.95
CA ALA A 500 16.76 -6.92 19.37
C ALA A 500 16.48 -6.85 17.86
N SER A 501 16.53 -5.65 17.25
CA SER A 501 16.23 -5.40 15.82
C SER A 501 14.86 -5.91 15.40
N ARG A 502 13.80 -5.59 16.15
CA ARG A 502 12.45 -6.04 15.91
C ARG A 502 11.42 -4.92 16.06
N CYS A 503 10.31 -5.04 15.32
CA CYS A 503 9.11 -4.20 15.43
C CYS A 503 7.92 -5.00 15.99
N GLN A 504 6.98 -4.28 16.62
CA GLN A 504 5.69 -4.79 17.05
C GLN A 504 4.62 -3.74 16.85
#